data_b0f04a4e8ae7f870ddf0518b2a211b62
#
_entry.id   b0f04a4e8ae7f870ddf0518b2a211b62
#
_cell.length_a   1.000
_cell.length_b   1.000
_cell.length_c   1.000
_cell.angle_alpha   90.00
_cell.angle_beta   90.00
_cell.angle_gamma   90.00
#
_symmetry.space_group_name_H-M   'P 1'
#
loop_
_entity.id
_entity.type
_entity.pdbx_description
1 polymer ?
#
loop_
_entity_poly.entity_id
_entity_poly.type
_entity_poly.pdbx_seq_one_letter_code
_entity_poly.pdbx_strand_id
1 'polypeptide(L)'
;MKKTKKILALLLAMVMVLALAACGGGDKPADSKDPAPSTSDPAPGTSDPAPSTDGERMYIPVMAKGFQHQFWVAVKTGADAAAKDYDVDIYFNGPASETEIDAQVNMVKGEMAKNPKALALAALSTDAVKEILEECASKNIPVIGFDSGVPDDTSGAVKATAATSNEAAAALAAEKFGEHEGLVAKLQAATSDAPVVIGCVSQDAVSASIVGRTTGFVDKMVEIAEKYQPGKVAVEGHTKWEKKVDSPAVIIRVEVSATTEATAVQTAANALLNIDGLAAVFCSNEGAVTGFLAATADGSDLAEGGKFADLVVAGFDAGSAQKNAVRQGWFYGSVTQDPYQIGYKAVEMAVKAAKGEAVSDVDTGAQWYDASNIDDEMIALLVYD
;
A
#
# COMPACT_ATOMS: atom_id res chain seq x y z
N MET A 1 31.15 35.44 -14.60
CA MET A 1 30.04 34.50 -14.73
C MET A 1 29.36 34.42 -16.11
N LYS A 2 29.33 35.45 -16.97
CA LYS A 2 28.74 35.41 -18.33
C LYS A 2 29.61 34.73 -19.39
N LYS A 3 30.96 34.67 -19.22
CA LYS A 3 31.87 34.05 -20.16
C LYS A 3 31.97 32.51 -20.00
N THR A 4 31.82 31.99 -18.81
CA THR A 4 31.88 30.55 -18.53
C THR A 4 30.65 29.78 -19.07
N LYS A 5 29.46 30.42 -19.08
CA LYS A 5 28.24 29.79 -19.63
C LYS A 5 28.24 29.68 -21.15
N LYS A 6 29.01 30.58 -21.87
CA LYS A 6 29.15 30.50 -23.33
C LYS A 6 30.12 29.41 -23.79
N ILE A 7 31.15 29.11 -22.99
CA ILE A 7 32.12 28.03 -23.27
C ILE A 7 31.50 26.66 -23.05
N LEU A 8 30.64 26.52 -22.03
CA LEU A 8 29.94 25.26 -21.75
C LEU A 8 28.87 24.92 -22.83
N ALA A 9 28.20 25.92 -23.40
CA ALA A 9 27.25 25.76 -24.49
C ALA A 9 27.93 25.37 -25.82
N LEU A 10 29.18 25.85 -26.07
CA LEU A 10 29.93 25.52 -27.27
C LEU A 10 30.51 24.09 -27.22
N LEU A 11 30.87 23.60 -26.04
CA LEU A 11 31.36 22.22 -25.83
C LEU A 11 30.23 21.18 -25.96
N LEU A 12 29.01 21.53 -25.56
CA LEU A 12 27.84 20.64 -25.71
C LEU A 12 27.37 20.51 -27.17
N ALA A 13 27.56 21.57 -27.98
CA ALA A 13 27.21 21.56 -29.40
C ALA A 13 28.24 20.75 -30.25
N MET A 14 29.49 20.64 -29.82
CA MET A 14 30.54 19.92 -30.52
C MET A 14 30.47 18.39 -30.34
N VAL A 15 29.86 17.93 -29.26
CA VAL A 15 29.65 16.49 -29.00
C VAL A 15 28.48 15.90 -29.82
N MET A 16 27.53 16.71 -30.25
CA MET A 16 26.41 16.25 -31.09
C MET A 16 26.72 16.16 -32.59
N VAL A 17 27.81 16.75 -33.07
CA VAL A 17 28.19 16.72 -34.50
C VAL A 17 29.06 15.50 -34.87
N LEU A 18 29.63 14.81 -33.89
CA LEU A 18 30.50 13.63 -34.12
C LEU A 18 29.74 12.29 -34.17
N ALA A 19 28.44 12.27 -34.01
CA ALA A 19 27.62 11.03 -34.03
C ALA A 19 26.93 10.74 -35.38
N LEU A 20 27.15 11.53 -36.43
CA LEU A 20 26.46 11.42 -37.71
C LEU A 20 27.34 11.08 -38.93
N ALA A 21 28.57 10.59 -38.72
CA ALA A 21 29.51 10.29 -39.80
C ALA A 21 29.99 8.84 -39.85
N ALA A 22 29.07 7.86 -39.71
CA ALA A 22 29.42 6.45 -39.92
C ALA A 22 28.24 5.68 -40.53
N CYS A 23 27.87 6.02 -41.76
CA CYS A 23 27.10 5.17 -42.68
C CYS A 23 27.15 5.79 -44.09
N GLY A 24 27.91 5.19 -45.03
CA GLY A 24 27.79 5.54 -46.44
C GLY A 24 28.86 5.00 -47.36
N GLY A 25 28.48 4.11 -48.27
CA GLY A 25 29.10 3.83 -49.55
C GLY A 25 30.04 2.59 -49.56
N GLY A 26 29.79 1.56 -50.28
CA GLY A 26 29.27 1.39 -51.66
C GLY A 26 30.34 0.75 -52.52
N ASP A 27 30.03 -0.35 -53.07
CA ASP A 27 30.22 -0.88 -54.42
C ASP A 27 30.83 -2.27 -54.56
N LYS A 28 30.11 -3.10 -55.34
CA LYS A 28 30.42 -4.39 -55.94
C LYS A 28 31.45 -4.24 -57.10
N PRO A 29 31.98 -5.32 -57.85
CA PRO A 29 31.42 -6.67 -58.00
C PRO A 29 32.44 -7.83 -58.20
N ALA A 30 31.91 -9.04 -58.29
CA ALA A 30 32.18 -10.15 -59.22
C ALA A 30 33.03 -11.35 -58.81
N ASP A 31 32.35 -12.50 -58.85
CA ASP A 31 32.65 -13.82 -59.46
C ASP A 31 33.68 -14.78 -58.86
N SER A 32 33.29 -15.93 -58.38
CA SER A 32 33.32 -17.28 -59.02
C SER A 32 33.22 -18.42 -58.01
N LYS A 33 32.20 -19.27 -58.28
CA LYS A 33 32.18 -20.78 -58.25
C LYS A 33 32.46 -21.57 -56.95
N ASP A 34 31.45 -22.31 -56.61
CA ASP A 34 31.25 -23.56 -55.84
C ASP A 34 32.35 -24.61 -55.79
N PRO A 35 32.33 -25.64 -54.89
CA PRO A 35 31.16 -26.25 -54.24
C PRO A 35 31.29 -26.61 -52.74
N ALA A 36 30.14 -26.98 -52.16
CA ALA A 36 29.94 -27.46 -50.80
C ALA A 36 30.68 -28.77 -50.45
N PRO A 37 30.83 -29.07 -49.14
CA PRO A 37 29.90 -30.04 -48.60
C PRO A 37 29.27 -29.67 -47.25
N SER A 38 28.07 -30.13 -47.09
CA SER A 38 27.17 -30.17 -45.97
C SER A 38 27.78 -30.74 -44.68
N THR A 39 27.61 -30.10 -43.57
CA THR A 39 27.31 -30.75 -42.28
C THR A 39 26.33 -29.85 -41.53
N SER A 40 25.14 -30.38 -41.36
CA SER A 40 24.03 -29.90 -40.58
C SER A 40 24.33 -30.13 -39.11
N ASP A 41 24.46 -29.04 -38.32
CA ASP A 41 24.15 -29.06 -36.87
C ASP A 41 22.87 -28.27 -36.66
N PRO A 42 21.88 -28.85 -35.97
CA PRO A 42 20.61 -28.16 -35.69
C PRO A 42 20.83 -27.15 -34.55
N ALA A 43 20.41 -25.93 -34.78
CA ALA A 43 20.20 -24.95 -33.73
C ALA A 43 19.22 -25.50 -32.68
N PRO A 44 19.39 -25.18 -31.38
CA PRO A 44 18.42 -25.57 -30.37
C PRO A 44 17.11 -24.84 -30.64
N GLY A 45 16.13 -25.58 -31.11
CA GLY A 45 14.76 -25.13 -31.22
C GLY A 45 14.25 -24.84 -29.82
N THR A 46 13.84 -23.60 -29.59
CA THR A 46 12.87 -23.27 -28.55
C THR A 46 11.57 -23.96 -28.97
N SER A 47 11.38 -25.18 -28.48
CA SER A 47 10.08 -25.80 -28.50
C SER A 47 9.22 -25.11 -27.48
N ASP A 48 8.32 -24.24 -27.94
CA ASP A 48 7.13 -23.90 -27.15
C ASP A 48 6.49 -25.27 -26.76
N PRO A 49 6.16 -25.47 -25.47
CA PRO A 49 5.46 -26.66 -25.08
C PRO A 49 4.11 -26.64 -25.81
N ALA A 50 3.83 -27.72 -26.58
CA ALA A 50 2.53 -27.94 -27.16
C ALA A 50 1.46 -27.83 -26.07
N PRO A 51 0.28 -27.22 -26.36
CA PRO A 51 -0.80 -27.14 -25.37
C PRO A 51 -1.18 -28.58 -24.98
N SER A 52 -1.00 -28.90 -23.71
CA SER A 52 -1.48 -30.13 -23.11
C SER A 52 -3.00 -30.13 -23.21
N THR A 53 -3.59 -31.18 -23.77
CA THR A 53 -5.04 -31.43 -23.82
C THR A 53 -5.56 -31.96 -22.48
N ASP A 54 -5.04 -31.47 -21.36
CA ASP A 54 -5.63 -31.62 -20.03
C ASP A 54 -6.45 -30.36 -19.73
N GLY A 55 -7.65 -30.53 -19.17
CA GLY A 55 -8.68 -29.50 -19.05
C GLY A 55 -8.12 -28.14 -18.63
N GLU A 56 -8.58 -27.11 -19.31
CA GLU A 56 -8.17 -25.70 -19.13
C GLU A 56 -8.14 -25.35 -17.65
N ARG A 57 -6.94 -25.02 -17.12
CA ARG A 57 -6.76 -24.67 -15.71
C ARG A 57 -7.66 -23.48 -15.36
N MET A 58 -8.16 -23.49 -14.14
CA MET A 58 -9.00 -22.40 -13.66
C MET A 58 -8.20 -21.08 -13.67
N TYR A 59 -8.70 -20.07 -14.38
CA TYR A 59 -8.10 -18.76 -14.45
C TYR A 59 -8.75 -17.79 -13.44
N ILE A 60 -7.94 -17.14 -12.62
CA ILE A 60 -8.37 -16.19 -11.57
C ILE A 60 -7.48 -14.94 -11.64
N PRO A 61 -7.99 -13.78 -12.12
CA PRO A 61 -7.29 -12.52 -11.95
C PRO A 61 -7.27 -12.10 -10.48
N VAL A 62 -6.12 -11.61 -10.01
CA VAL A 62 -5.88 -11.10 -8.66
C VAL A 62 -5.44 -9.65 -8.81
N MET A 63 -6.37 -8.74 -8.58
CA MET A 63 -6.20 -7.30 -8.86
C MET A 63 -5.86 -6.55 -7.59
N ALA A 64 -4.59 -6.17 -7.45
CA ALA A 64 -4.03 -5.39 -6.35
C ALA A 64 -4.30 -3.89 -6.51
N LYS A 65 -4.05 -3.09 -5.45
CA LYS A 65 -4.14 -1.62 -5.54
C LYS A 65 -2.96 -1.00 -6.27
N GLY A 66 -1.78 -1.64 -6.26
CA GLY A 66 -0.58 -1.13 -6.93
C GLY A 66 0.66 -1.98 -6.64
N PHE A 67 1.83 -1.45 -7.03
CA PHE A 67 3.13 -2.08 -6.77
C PHE A 67 4.15 -1.10 -6.18
N GLN A 68 3.73 0.07 -5.75
CA GLN A 68 4.62 1.10 -5.21
C GLN A 68 5.11 0.79 -3.78
N HIS A 69 4.48 -0.17 -3.10
CA HIS A 69 4.82 -0.60 -1.73
C HIS A 69 5.31 -2.04 -1.72
N GLN A 70 6.27 -2.34 -0.87
CA GLN A 70 6.83 -3.69 -0.66
C GLN A 70 5.77 -4.68 -0.16
N PHE A 71 4.74 -4.19 0.53
CA PHE A 71 3.56 -4.94 0.93
C PHE A 71 2.99 -5.80 -0.21
N TRP A 72 2.80 -5.24 -1.42
CA TRP A 72 2.21 -5.95 -2.55
C TRP A 72 3.10 -7.08 -3.10
N VAL A 73 4.42 -7.00 -2.90
CA VAL A 73 5.35 -8.09 -3.26
C VAL A 73 5.13 -9.29 -2.33
N ALA A 74 4.94 -9.05 -1.04
CA ALA A 74 4.65 -10.10 -0.06
C ALA A 74 3.27 -10.72 -0.29
N VAL A 75 2.24 -9.92 -0.58
CA VAL A 75 0.89 -10.40 -0.98
C VAL A 75 0.97 -11.28 -2.21
N LYS A 76 1.71 -10.87 -3.25
CA LYS A 76 1.91 -11.67 -4.47
C LYS A 76 2.57 -13.01 -4.16
N THR A 77 3.54 -13.04 -3.28
CA THR A 77 4.22 -14.30 -2.89
C THR A 77 3.23 -15.30 -2.31
N GLY A 78 2.31 -14.86 -1.46
CA GLY A 78 1.24 -15.69 -0.92
C GLY A 78 0.27 -16.16 -1.99
N ALA A 79 -0.15 -15.27 -2.90
CA ALA A 79 -1.04 -15.60 -4.01
C ALA A 79 -0.42 -16.64 -4.97
N ASP A 80 0.86 -16.47 -5.32
CA ASP A 80 1.59 -17.43 -6.18
C ASP A 80 1.72 -18.81 -5.50
N ALA A 81 1.92 -18.85 -4.18
CA ALA A 81 1.96 -20.11 -3.43
C ALA A 81 0.60 -20.82 -3.47
N ALA A 82 -0.49 -20.11 -3.21
CA ALA A 82 -1.84 -20.68 -3.30
C ALA A 82 -2.17 -21.14 -4.72
N ALA A 83 -1.80 -20.38 -5.75
CA ALA A 83 -2.02 -20.77 -7.15
C ALA A 83 -1.35 -22.12 -7.47
N LYS A 84 -0.14 -22.34 -6.94
CA LYS A 84 0.57 -23.63 -7.07
C LYS A 84 -0.13 -24.75 -6.31
N ASP A 85 -0.55 -24.50 -5.06
CA ASP A 85 -1.15 -25.52 -4.19
C ASP A 85 -2.53 -25.96 -4.70
N TYR A 86 -3.28 -25.05 -5.32
CA TYR A 86 -4.62 -25.30 -5.88
C TYR A 86 -4.63 -25.64 -7.37
N ASP A 87 -3.46 -25.64 -8.02
CA ASP A 87 -3.27 -25.92 -9.46
C ASP A 87 -4.15 -25.03 -10.35
N VAL A 88 -4.06 -23.70 -10.13
CA VAL A 88 -4.80 -22.69 -10.90
C VAL A 88 -3.85 -21.68 -11.52
N ASP A 89 -4.30 -21.02 -12.58
CA ASP A 89 -3.59 -19.93 -13.20
C ASP A 89 -4.10 -18.59 -12.64
N ILE A 90 -3.20 -17.77 -12.12
CA ILE A 90 -3.53 -16.44 -11.66
C ILE A 90 -2.87 -15.36 -12.52
N TYR A 91 -3.51 -14.22 -12.60
CA TYR A 91 -2.90 -12.99 -13.10
C TYR A 91 -2.89 -11.95 -11.98
N PHE A 92 -1.76 -11.89 -11.26
CA PHE A 92 -1.57 -10.90 -10.21
C PHE A 92 -1.05 -9.61 -10.83
N ASN A 93 -1.87 -8.56 -10.80
CA ASN A 93 -1.51 -7.25 -11.33
C ASN A 93 -2.26 -6.12 -10.60
N GLY A 94 -1.87 -4.88 -10.88
CA GLY A 94 -2.48 -3.66 -10.38
C GLY A 94 -1.95 -2.45 -11.14
N PRO A 95 -2.51 -1.25 -10.95
CA PRO A 95 -1.99 -0.03 -11.55
C PRO A 95 -0.59 0.31 -11.02
N ALA A 96 0.12 1.21 -11.70
CA ALA A 96 1.46 1.63 -11.29
C ALA A 96 1.44 2.41 -9.96
N SER A 97 0.37 3.13 -9.69
CA SER A 97 0.16 3.93 -8.47
C SER A 97 -1.24 3.71 -7.90
N GLU A 98 -1.37 3.78 -6.58
CA GLU A 98 -2.66 3.71 -5.89
C GLU A 98 -3.55 4.95 -6.11
N THR A 99 -3.09 5.97 -6.84
CA THR A 99 -3.92 7.08 -7.34
C THR A 99 -4.73 6.75 -8.59
N GLU A 100 -4.35 5.68 -9.30
CA GLU A 100 -4.86 5.37 -10.64
C GLU A 100 -6.12 4.51 -10.58
N ILE A 101 -7.19 5.03 -9.94
CA ILE A 101 -8.48 4.32 -9.77
C ILE A 101 -9.04 3.89 -11.13
N ASP A 102 -9.07 4.80 -12.12
CA ASP A 102 -9.60 4.50 -13.46
C ASP A 102 -8.77 3.42 -14.18
N ALA A 103 -7.45 3.41 -13.96
CA ALA A 103 -6.58 2.37 -14.51
C ALA A 103 -6.93 1.00 -13.91
N GLN A 104 -7.13 0.90 -12.58
CA GLN A 104 -7.56 -0.35 -11.94
C GLN A 104 -8.91 -0.83 -12.52
N VAL A 105 -9.90 0.06 -12.62
CA VAL A 105 -11.22 -0.26 -13.20
C VAL A 105 -11.07 -0.82 -14.62
N ASN A 106 -10.26 -0.19 -15.47
CA ASN A 106 -10.03 -0.64 -16.84
C ASN A 106 -9.30 -1.99 -16.89
N MET A 107 -8.33 -2.21 -16.01
CA MET A 107 -7.63 -3.50 -15.91
C MET A 107 -8.59 -4.62 -15.51
N VAL A 108 -9.44 -4.41 -14.50
CA VAL A 108 -10.45 -5.39 -14.09
C VAL A 108 -11.44 -5.69 -15.23
N LYS A 109 -11.94 -4.66 -15.93
CA LYS A 109 -12.82 -4.86 -17.11
C LYS A 109 -12.13 -5.67 -18.21
N GLY A 110 -10.83 -5.46 -18.44
CA GLY A 110 -10.03 -6.24 -19.37
C GLY A 110 -9.93 -7.73 -18.96
N GLU A 111 -9.76 -8.00 -17.68
CA GLU A 111 -9.71 -9.37 -17.16
C GLU A 111 -11.08 -10.05 -17.16
N MET A 112 -12.15 -9.30 -16.87
CA MET A 112 -13.52 -9.81 -16.95
C MET A 112 -13.92 -10.25 -18.37
N ALA A 113 -13.36 -9.62 -19.41
CA ALA A 113 -13.58 -10.02 -20.81
C ALA A 113 -13.03 -11.42 -21.15
N LYS A 114 -12.10 -11.94 -20.34
CA LYS A 114 -11.53 -13.30 -20.49
C LYS A 114 -12.41 -14.39 -19.84
N ASN A 115 -13.57 -14.03 -19.27
CA ASN A 115 -14.50 -14.91 -18.56
C ASN A 115 -13.82 -15.74 -17.44
N PRO A 116 -13.21 -15.10 -16.46
CA PRO A 116 -12.54 -15.80 -15.36
C PRO A 116 -13.56 -16.59 -14.53
N LYS A 117 -13.09 -17.58 -13.76
CA LYS A 117 -13.96 -18.39 -12.89
C LYS A 117 -14.27 -17.71 -11.56
N ALA A 118 -13.43 -16.82 -11.14
CA ALA A 118 -13.60 -15.91 -9.98
C ALA A 118 -12.72 -14.67 -10.18
N LEU A 119 -12.92 -13.64 -9.40
CA LEU A 119 -12.08 -12.44 -9.32
C LEU A 119 -11.64 -12.26 -7.87
N ALA A 120 -10.35 -12.06 -7.62
CA ALA A 120 -9.85 -11.51 -6.36
C ALA A 120 -9.55 -10.01 -6.56
N LEU A 121 -10.08 -9.15 -5.69
CA LEU A 121 -10.04 -7.70 -5.86
C LEU A 121 -9.70 -6.99 -4.54
N ALA A 122 -8.61 -6.23 -4.55
CA ALA A 122 -8.33 -5.19 -3.57
C ALA A 122 -8.73 -3.82 -4.17
N ALA A 123 -9.87 -3.29 -3.79
CA ALA A 123 -10.42 -2.11 -4.43
C ALA A 123 -9.70 -0.81 -3.99
N LEU A 124 -9.26 0.00 -4.95
CA LEU A 124 -8.76 1.36 -4.70
C LEU A 124 -9.89 2.30 -4.22
N SER A 125 -11.07 2.13 -4.76
CA SER A 125 -12.26 2.86 -4.37
C SER A 125 -13.46 1.93 -4.41
N THR A 126 -14.19 1.84 -3.31
CA THR A 126 -15.40 1.02 -3.20
C THR A 126 -16.49 1.50 -4.15
N ASP A 127 -16.58 2.81 -4.39
CA ASP A 127 -17.56 3.39 -5.31
C ASP A 127 -17.23 3.11 -6.79
N ALA A 128 -15.96 3.18 -7.16
CA ALA A 128 -15.54 3.03 -8.56
C ALA A 128 -15.73 1.62 -9.11
N VAL A 129 -15.81 0.61 -8.26
CA VAL A 129 -15.94 -0.81 -8.68
C VAL A 129 -17.38 -1.33 -8.69
N LYS A 130 -18.38 -0.51 -8.31
CA LYS A 130 -19.79 -0.93 -8.20
C LYS A 130 -20.33 -1.54 -9.50
N GLU A 131 -20.13 -0.87 -10.65
CA GLU A 131 -20.57 -1.38 -11.96
C GLU A 131 -19.91 -2.74 -12.32
N ILE A 132 -18.63 -2.91 -11.92
CA ILE A 132 -17.92 -4.18 -12.14
C ILE A 132 -18.52 -5.29 -11.28
N LEU A 133 -18.87 -5.01 -10.04
CA LEU A 133 -19.50 -5.99 -9.15
C LEU A 133 -20.88 -6.39 -9.64
N GLU A 134 -21.68 -5.45 -10.17
CA GLU A 134 -22.96 -5.74 -10.83
C GLU A 134 -22.75 -6.63 -12.07
N GLU A 135 -21.72 -6.37 -12.89
CA GLU A 135 -21.36 -7.21 -14.02
C GLU A 135 -20.95 -8.62 -13.56
N CYS A 136 -20.12 -8.74 -12.51
CA CYS A 136 -19.72 -10.03 -11.93
C CYS A 136 -20.95 -10.81 -11.46
N ALA A 137 -21.86 -10.16 -10.74
CA ALA A 137 -23.12 -10.79 -10.28
C ALA A 137 -23.95 -11.31 -11.45
N SER A 138 -24.14 -10.51 -12.52
CA SER A 138 -24.92 -10.87 -13.71
C SER A 138 -24.33 -12.07 -14.44
N LYS A 139 -23.01 -12.24 -14.42
CA LYS A 139 -22.26 -13.33 -15.06
C LYS A 139 -22.02 -14.52 -14.11
N ASN A 140 -22.49 -14.46 -12.86
CA ASN A 140 -22.23 -15.44 -11.81
C ASN A 140 -20.73 -15.67 -11.56
N ILE A 141 -19.91 -14.63 -11.65
CA ILE A 141 -18.50 -14.64 -11.32
C ILE A 141 -18.36 -14.21 -9.85
N PRO A 142 -17.99 -15.11 -8.92
CA PRO A 142 -17.80 -14.74 -7.53
C PRO A 142 -16.58 -13.83 -7.38
N VAL A 143 -16.70 -12.86 -6.49
CA VAL A 143 -15.61 -11.94 -6.15
C VAL A 143 -15.17 -12.21 -4.71
N ILE A 144 -13.86 -12.29 -4.50
CA ILE A 144 -13.22 -12.31 -3.19
C ILE A 144 -12.50 -10.99 -2.99
N GLY A 145 -12.92 -10.23 -1.97
CA GLY A 145 -12.16 -9.08 -1.51
C GLY A 145 -10.85 -9.52 -0.85
N PHE A 146 -9.79 -8.74 -0.98
CA PHE A 146 -8.58 -8.96 -0.18
C PHE A 146 -7.92 -7.62 0.15
N ASP A 147 -7.21 -7.53 1.27
CA ASP A 147 -6.63 -6.29 1.82
C ASP A 147 -7.67 -5.17 1.98
N SER A 148 -8.16 -4.65 0.86
CA SER A 148 -9.17 -3.61 0.78
C SER A 148 -10.36 -4.14 0.01
N GLY A 149 -11.33 -4.73 0.71
CA GLY A 149 -12.55 -5.28 0.13
C GLY A 149 -13.59 -4.20 -0.22
N VAL A 150 -14.82 -4.64 -0.50
CA VAL A 150 -15.98 -3.77 -0.74
C VAL A 150 -17.09 -4.18 0.25
N PRO A 151 -17.02 -3.71 1.50
CA PRO A 151 -17.93 -4.16 2.57
C PRO A 151 -19.40 -3.81 2.30
N ASP A 152 -19.67 -2.75 1.55
CA ASP A 152 -21.02 -2.27 1.23
C ASP A 152 -21.52 -2.76 -0.13
N ASP A 153 -20.97 -3.89 -0.65
CA ASP A 153 -21.43 -4.45 -1.91
C ASP A 153 -22.90 -4.90 -1.81
N THR A 154 -23.75 -4.32 -2.65
CA THR A 154 -25.16 -4.67 -2.78
C THR A 154 -25.47 -5.57 -3.98
N SER A 155 -24.49 -5.82 -4.85
CA SER A 155 -24.65 -6.68 -6.02
C SER A 155 -24.76 -8.17 -5.66
N GLY A 156 -24.20 -8.55 -4.52
CA GLY A 156 -24.02 -9.92 -4.09
C GLY A 156 -22.92 -10.68 -4.83
N ALA A 157 -22.06 -10.00 -5.59
CA ALA A 157 -20.89 -10.58 -6.23
C ALA A 157 -19.80 -10.92 -5.21
N VAL A 158 -19.55 -10.04 -4.25
CA VAL A 158 -18.57 -10.26 -3.18
C VAL A 158 -19.08 -11.38 -2.25
N LYS A 159 -18.32 -12.46 -2.17
CA LYS A 159 -18.69 -13.64 -1.36
C LYS A 159 -18.04 -13.62 0.01
N ALA A 160 -16.84 -13.09 0.11
CA ALA A 160 -16.08 -12.93 1.35
C ALA A 160 -14.82 -12.08 1.10
N THR A 161 -14.17 -11.67 2.19
CA THR A 161 -12.94 -10.87 2.15
C THR A 161 -11.86 -11.52 3.01
N ALA A 162 -10.63 -11.62 2.48
CA ALA A 162 -9.43 -11.99 3.21
C ALA A 162 -8.61 -10.72 3.51
N ALA A 163 -8.63 -10.24 4.73
CA ALA A 163 -7.99 -8.98 5.11
C ALA A 163 -7.64 -8.98 6.59
N THR A 164 -6.75 -8.08 6.98
CA THR A 164 -6.61 -7.67 8.38
C THR A 164 -7.90 -7.02 8.87
N SER A 165 -8.30 -7.27 10.11
CA SER A 165 -9.31 -6.46 10.79
C SER A 165 -8.76 -5.05 11.03
N ASN A 166 -8.90 -4.18 10.01
CA ASN A 166 -8.20 -2.89 9.92
C ASN A 166 -8.55 -1.95 11.08
N GLU A 167 -9.81 -1.93 11.52
CA GLU A 167 -10.23 -1.11 12.68
C GLU A 167 -9.57 -1.62 13.96
N ALA A 168 -9.62 -2.92 14.22
CA ALA A 168 -9.00 -3.51 15.42
C ALA A 168 -7.47 -3.35 15.41
N ALA A 169 -6.85 -3.54 14.26
CA ALA A 169 -5.40 -3.37 14.10
C ALA A 169 -4.94 -1.92 14.35
N ALA A 170 -5.67 -0.94 13.85
CA ALA A 170 -5.32 0.46 14.10
C ALA A 170 -5.69 0.92 15.52
N ALA A 171 -6.74 0.36 16.11
CA ALA A 171 -7.05 0.56 17.53
C ALA A 171 -5.87 0.11 18.42
N LEU A 172 -5.15 -0.96 18.06
CA LEU A 172 -3.94 -1.40 18.77
C LEU A 172 -2.86 -0.30 18.82
N ALA A 173 -2.65 0.46 17.73
CA ALA A 173 -1.71 1.59 17.75
C ALA A 173 -2.15 2.69 18.75
N ALA A 174 -3.45 2.98 18.81
CA ALA A 174 -3.99 3.94 19.79
C ALA A 174 -3.86 3.41 21.23
N GLU A 175 -4.06 2.11 21.46
CA GLU A 175 -3.83 1.47 22.77
C GLU A 175 -2.38 1.63 23.20
N LYS A 176 -1.43 1.42 22.29
CA LYS A 176 0.00 1.65 22.55
C LYS A 176 0.31 3.12 22.87
N PHE A 177 -0.35 4.06 22.23
CA PHE A 177 -0.26 5.48 22.62
C PHE A 177 -0.80 5.71 24.06
N GLY A 178 -1.88 5.03 24.43
CA GLY A 178 -2.44 5.06 25.78
C GLY A 178 -1.55 4.40 26.85
N GLU A 179 -0.58 3.57 26.46
CA GLU A 179 0.43 2.97 27.34
C GLU A 179 1.70 3.84 27.47
N HIS A 180 1.90 4.83 26.58
CA HIS A 180 3.09 5.68 26.57
C HIS A 180 3.01 6.73 27.68
N GLU A 181 3.80 6.56 28.77
CA GLU A 181 3.73 7.39 29.98
C GLU A 181 3.82 8.90 29.69
N GLY A 182 4.75 9.33 28.84
CA GLY A 182 4.95 10.73 28.48
C GLY A 182 3.75 11.33 27.72
N LEU A 183 3.09 10.55 26.85
CA LEU A 183 1.88 10.99 26.15
C LEU A 183 0.68 11.07 27.10
N VAL A 184 0.51 10.07 27.96
CA VAL A 184 -0.53 10.06 29.01
C VAL A 184 -0.40 11.27 29.93
N ALA A 185 0.82 11.61 30.37
CA ALA A 185 1.06 12.80 31.17
C ALA A 185 0.65 14.09 30.43
N LYS A 186 0.92 14.21 29.13
CA LYS A 186 0.46 15.35 28.30
C LYS A 186 -1.07 15.40 28.23
N LEU A 187 -1.75 14.26 28.01
CA LEU A 187 -3.23 14.17 27.97
C LEU A 187 -3.85 14.59 29.29
N GLN A 188 -3.28 14.19 30.43
CA GLN A 188 -3.73 14.58 31.77
C GLN A 188 -3.58 16.07 32.04
N ALA A 189 -2.50 16.67 31.54
CA ALA A 189 -2.19 18.08 31.73
C ALA A 189 -2.87 19.02 30.71
N ALA A 190 -3.51 18.46 29.68
CA ALA A 190 -4.13 19.23 28.60
C ALA A 190 -5.23 20.17 29.09
N THR A 191 -5.31 21.35 28.50
CA THR A 191 -6.36 22.35 28.80
C THR A 191 -6.87 22.96 27.49
N SER A 192 -8.02 23.63 27.54
CA SER A 192 -8.55 24.30 26.35
C SER A 192 -7.69 25.49 25.89
N ASP A 193 -6.87 26.08 26.78
CA ASP A 193 -5.93 27.16 26.44
C ASP A 193 -4.60 26.62 25.87
N ALA A 194 -4.28 25.35 26.15
CA ALA A 194 -3.11 24.65 25.65
C ALA A 194 -3.51 23.21 25.26
N PRO A 195 -4.22 23.03 24.14
CA PRO A 195 -4.69 21.73 23.74
C PRO A 195 -3.56 20.81 23.30
N VAL A 196 -3.70 19.52 23.60
CA VAL A 196 -2.83 18.47 23.07
C VAL A 196 -3.40 17.97 21.76
N VAL A 197 -2.58 17.88 20.73
CA VAL A 197 -2.97 17.39 19.40
C VAL A 197 -2.38 16.00 19.15
N ILE A 198 -3.21 15.08 18.72
CA ILE A 198 -2.83 13.74 18.23
C ILE A 198 -3.13 13.70 16.73
N GLY A 199 -2.11 13.59 15.91
CA GLY A 199 -2.23 13.56 14.45
C GLY A 199 -2.50 12.17 13.90
N CYS A 200 -3.23 12.12 12.79
CA CYS A 200 -3.35 10.95 11.94
C CYS A 200 -3.07 11.36 10.47
N VAL A 201 -2.01 10.83 9.88
CA VAL A 201 -1.78 10.94 8.43
C VAL A 201 -2.50 9.78 7.76
N SER A 202 -3.61 10.08 7.08
CA SER A 202 -4.40 9.11 6.33
C SER A 202 -4.07 9.21 4.83
N GLN A 203 -3.67 8.09 4.21
CA GLN A 203 -3.26 8.10 2.80
C GLN A 203 -4.43 8.48 1.88
N ASP A 204 -5.63 8.00 2.18
CA ASP A 204 -6.86 8.29 1.44
C ASP A 204 -8.09 8.19 2.36
N ALA A 205 -9.29 8.47 1.80
CA ALA A 205 -10.57 8.34 2.50
C ALA A 205 -11.59 7.55 1.66
N VAL A 206 -11.14 6.69 0.73
CA VAL A 206 -11.97 5.97 -0.25
C VAL A 206 -11.74 4.47 -0.28
N SER A 207 -10.56 3.98 0.07
CA SER A 207 -10.30 2.54 0.17
C SER A 207 -10.72 2.00 1.55
N ALA A 208 -11.34 0.82 1.58
CA ALA A 208 -11.89 0.26 2.82
C ALA A 208 -10.81 0.05 3.89
N SER A 209 -9.61 -0.41 3.51
CA SER A 209 -8.52 -0.64 4.47
C SER A 209 -8.07 0.65 5.15
N ILE A 210 -7.83 1.74 4.41
CA ILE A 210 -7.36 3.01 4.98
C ILE A 210 -8.46 3.70 5.80
N VAL A 211 -9.70 3.67 5.32
CA VAL A 211 -10.86 4.16 6.08
C VAL A 211 -10.99 3.40 7.40
N GLY A 212 -10.91 2.07 7.39
CA GLY A 212 -10.98 1.24 8.59
C GLY A 212 -9.85 1.56 9.57
N ARG A 213 -8.60 1.69 9.11
CA ARG A 213 -7.45 2.05 9.96
C ARG A 213 -7.60 3.43 10.58
N THR A 214 -8.02 4.42 9.80
CA THR A 214 -8.26 5.77 10.32
C THR A 214 -9.39 5.78 11.34
N THR A 215 -10.50 5.09 11.07
CA THR A 215 -11.64 4.97 11.98
C THR A 215 -11.22 4.29 13.29
N GLY A 216 -10.60 3.12 13.22
CA GLY A 216 -10.20 2.35 14.40
C GLY A 216 -9.21 3.13 15.30
N PHE A 217 -8.24 3.83 14.70
CA PHE A 217 -7.32 4.67 15.45
C PHE A 217 -8.04 5.85 16.11
N VAL A 218 -8.86 6.60 15.34
CA VAL A 218 -9.58 7.78 15.83
C VAL A 218 -10.53 7.43 16.96
N ASP A 219 -11.36 6.41 16.78
CA ASP A 219 -12.37 6.00 17.77
C ASP A 219 -11.71 5.53 19.07
N LYS A 220 -10.65 4.71 18.98
CA LYS A 220 -9.92 4.25 20.15
C LYS A 220 -9.17 5.39 20.83
N MET A 221 -8.58 6.32 20.07
CA MET A 221 -7.88 7.46 20.63
C MET A 221 -8.83 8.44 21.32
N VAL A 222 -10.06 8.64 20.77
CA VAL A 222 -11.14 9.37 21.47
C VAL A 222 -11.47 8.69 22.78
N GLU A 223 -11.71 7.37 22.80
CA GLU A 223 -12.01 6.60 24.02
C GLU A 223 -10.91 6.80 25.10
N ILE A 224 -9.64 6.73 24.69
CA ILE A 224 -8.50 6.88 25.59
C ILE A 224 -8.42 8.32 26.14
N ALA A 225 -8.53 9.32 25.25
CA ALA A 225 -8.41 10.73 25.65
C ALA A 225 -9.58 11.18 26.55
N GLU A 226 -10.80 10.68 26.30
CA GLU A 226 -11.99 10.95 27.14
C GLU A 226 -11.83 10.46 28.60
N LYS A 227 -10.96 9.46 28.86
CA LYS A 227 -10.65 9.04 30.25
C LYS A 227 -9.95 10.13 31.05
N TYR A 228 -9.19 10.98 30.37
CA TYR A 228 -8.41 12.07 30.99
C TYR A 228 -9.08 13.44 30.83
N GLN A 229 -9.81 13.67 29.72
CA GLN A 229 -10.45 14.94 29.36
C GLN A 229 -11.92 14.73 28.97
N PRO A 230 -12.80 14.35 29.92
CA PRO A 230 -14.18 14.00 29.62
C PRO A 230 -14.97 15.14 28.96
N GLY A 231 -15.57 14.87 27.79
CA GLY A 231 -16.35 15.86 27.03
C GLY A 231 -15.51 16.98 26.39
N LYS A 232 -14.16 16.85 26.37
CA LYS A 232 -13.23 17.85 25.85
C LYS A 232 -12.36 17.31 24.70
N VAL A 233 -12.76 16.22 24.08
CA VAL A 233 -12.03 15.60 22.97
C VAL A 233 -12.75 15.86 21.64
N ALA A 234 -12.15 16.66 20.77
CA ALA A 234 -12.63 16.91 19.40
C ALA A 234 -11.90 16.02 18.38
N VAL A 235 -12.54 15.81 17.23
CA VAL A 235 -11.91 15.26 16.02
C VAL A 235 -12.07 16.28 14.92
N GLU A 236 -10.95 16.66 14.29
CA GLU A 236 -10.90 17.70 13.25
C GLU A 236 -10.17 17.23 11.99
N GLY A 237 -10.20 18.03 10.95
CA GLY A 237 -9.42 17.88 9.72
C GLY A 237 -10.19 17.26 8.56
N HIS A 238 -10.99 16.24 8.77
CA HIS A 238 -11.78 15.62 7.70
C HIS A 238 -13.21 15.31 8.14
N THR A 239 -14.19 15.68 7.32
CA THR A 239 -15.64 15.60 7.65
C THR A 239 -16.14 14.20 7.95
N LYS A 240 -15.51 13.15 7.41
CA LYS A 240 -15.90 11.75 7.65
C LYS A 240 -15.75 11.36 9.13
N TRP A 241 -14.81 11.94 9.86
CA TRP A 241 -14.51 11.60 11.26
C TRP A 241 -14.76 12.77 12.23
N GLU A 242 -15.29 13.90 11.75
CA GLU A 242 -15.45 15.12 12.52
C GLU A 242 -16.32 14.91 13.78
N LYS A 243 -15.81 15.33 14.95
CA LYS A 243 -16.52 15.43 16.22
C LYS A 243 -16.28 16.83 16.81
N LYS A 244 -17.30 17.67 16.75
CA LYS A 244 -17.22 19.06 17.25
C LYS A 244 -17.35 19.11 18.75
N VAL A 245 -16.42 19.82 19.40
CA VAL A 245 -16.45 20.11 20.83
C VAL A 245 -16.06 21.56 21.02
N ASP A 246 -16.82 22.29 21.84
CA ASP A 246 -16.49 23.67 22.18
C ASP A 246 -15.29 23.72 23.13
N SER A 247 -14.24 24.47 22.77
CA SER A 247 -13.03 24.63 23.55
C SER A 247 -12.41 23.27 23.98
N PRO A 248 -11.98 22.43 23.02
CA PRO A 248 -11.39 21.13 23.33
C PRO A 248 -10.06 21.27 24.05
N ALA A 249 -9.78 20.32 24.94
CA ALA A 249 -8.46 20.16 25.55
C ALA A 249 -7.59 19.13 24.78
N VAL A 250 -8.23 18.20 24.04
CA VAL A 250 -7.55 17.26 23.16
C VAL A 250 -8.19 17.33 21.79
N ILE A 251 -7.36 17.38 20.77
CA ILE A 251 -7.78 17.38 19.36
C ILE A 251 -7.14 16.18 18.67
N ILE A 252 -7.96 15.30 18.10
CA ILE A 252 -7.48 14.27 17.19
C ILE A 252 -7.60 14.86 15.78
N ARG A 253 -6.45 15.13 15.15
CA ARG A 253 -6.37 15.79 13.85
C ARG A 253 -6.12 14.79 12.74
N VAL A 254 -7.08 14.62 11.82
CA VAL A 254 -6.96 13.74 10.66
C VAL A 254 -6.60 14.56 9.44
N GLU A 255 -5.40 14.37 8.91
CA GLU A 255 -4.96 14.93 7.63
C GLU A 255 -4.99 13.84 6.57
N VAL A 256 -5.92 13.97 5.62
CA VAL A 256 -6.03 13.08 4.47
C VAL A 256 -5.20 13.65 3.32
N SER A 257 -4.33 12.83 2.75
CA SER A 257 -3.57 13.24 1.58
C SER A 257 -4.49 13.50 0.38
N ALA A 258 -4.16 14.49 -0.42
CA ALA A 258 -4.92 14.83 -1.63
C ALA A 258 -4.83 13.72 -2.70
N THR A 259 -3.69 13.02 -2.75
CA THR A 259 -3.44 11.83 -3.58
C THR A 259 -2.51 10.89 -2.84
N THR A 260 -2.31 9.66 -3.32
CA THR A 260 -1.37 8.71 -2.71
C THR A 260 0.09 8.93 -3.15
N GLU A 261 0.37 9.97 -3.93
CA GLU A 261 1.74 10.35 -4.31
C GLU A 261 2.55 10.82 -3.09
N ALA A 262 3.81 10.41 -3.01
CA ALA A 262 4.68 10.68 -1.87
C ALA A 262 4.75 12.18 -1.49
N THR A 263 4.76 13.08 -2.48
CA THR A 263 4.79 14.54 -2.24
C THR A 263 3.48 15.08 -1.67
N ALA A 264 2.34 14.52 -2.04
CA ALA A 264 1.05 14.89 -1.47
C ALA A 264 0.93 14.40 -0.03
N VAL A 265 1.35 13.17 0.24
CA VAL A 265 1.41 12.60 1.59
C VAL A 265 2.37 13.39 2.48
N GLN A 266 3.55 13.76 1.97
CA GLN A 266 4.48 14.65 2.66
C GLN A 266 3.85 16.02 3.00
N THR A 267 3.01 16.55 2.09
CA THR A 267 2.30 17.81 2.34
C THR A 267 1.30 17.68 3.48
N ALA A 268 0.52 16.58 3.54
CA ALA A 268 -0.39 16.29 4.64
C ALA A 268 0.37 16.12 5.97
N ALA A 269 1.50 15.41 5.97
CA ALA A 269 2.36 15.28 7.14
C ALA A 269 2.90 16.63 7.62
N ASN A 270 3.37 17.50 6.71
CA ASN A 270 3.81 18.85 7.04
C ASN A 270 2.68 19.71 7.63
N ALA A 271 1.44 19.53 7.20
CA ALA A 271 0.30 20.24 7.78
C ALA A 271 0.14 19.89 9.26
N LEU A 272 0.27 18.60 9.64
CA LEU A 272 0.27 18.18 11.05
C LEU A 272 1.47 18.73 11.83
N LEU A 273 2.69 18.60 11.28
CA LEU A 273 3.93 18.98 11.94
C LEU A 273 4.02 20.50 12.25
N ASN A 274 3.17 21.32 11.64
CA ASN A 274 3.08 22.75 11.91
C ASN A 274 1.97 23.14 12.91
N ILE A 275 1.27 22.16 13.51
CA ILE A 275 0.22 22.42 14.51
C ILE A 275 0.86 22.52 15.90
N ASP A 276 0.57 23.59 16.61
CA ASP A 276 1.00 23.75 17.99
C ASP A 276 0.36 22.68 18.88
N GLY A 277 1.13 22.16 19.84
CA GLY A 277 0.65 21.13 20.77
C GLY A 277 0.63 19.71 20.20
N LEU A 278 1.16 19.47 18.99
CA LEU A 278 1.28 18.12 18.42
C LEU A 278 2.17 17.25 19.33
N ALA A 279 1.61 16.16 19.83
CA ALA A 279 2.27 15.27 20.80
C ALA A 279 2.49 13.84 20.26
N ALA A 280 1.65 13.40 19.33
CA ALA A 280 1.80 12.08 18.70
C ALA A 280 1.26 12.08 17.28
N VAL A 281 1.75 11.16 16.44
CA VAL A 281 1.26 10.95 15.05
C VAL A 281 1.15 9.47 14.75
N PHE A 282 0.00 9.08 14.19
CA PHE A 282 -0.23 7.78 13.58
C PHE A 282 -0.20 7.92 12.04
N CYS A 283 0.48 7.00 11.36
CA CYS A 283 0.54 6.91 9.91
C CYS A 283 -0.23 5.67 9.44
N SER A 284 -1.24 5.82 8.59
CA SER A 284 -2.24 4.79 8.28
C SER A 284 -1.73 3.60 7.46
N ASN A 285 -0.56 3.73 6.82
CA ASN A 285 0.06 2.66 6.00
C ASN A 285 1.51 3.02 5.63
N GLU A 286 2.19 2.12 4.88
CA GLU A 286 3.56 2.33 4.38
C GLU A 286 3.71 3.64 3.59
N GLY A 287 2.73 4.03 2.76
CA GLY A 287 2.75 5.28 2.02
C GLY A 287 2.68 6.51 2.93
N ALA A 288 1.83 6.47 3.96
CA ALA A 288 1.74 7.53 4.97
C ALA A 288 3.04 7.65 5.77
N VAL A 289 3.66 6.52 6.14
CA VAL A 289 4.98 6.48 6.80
C VAL A 289 6.06 7.11 5.92
N THR A 290 6.13 6.74 4.66
CA THR A 290 7.13 7.27 3.72
C THR A 290 7.01 8.79 3.57
N GLY A 291 5.79 9.31 3.42
CA GLY A 291 5.55 10.74 3.34
C GLY A 291 5.86 11.47 4.65
N PHE A 292 5.57 10.86 5.81
CA PHE A 292 5.90 11.41 7.12
C PHE A 292 7.42 11.46 7.36
N LEU A 293 8.15 10.40 7.00
CA LEU A 293 9.61 10.39 7.09
C LEU A 293 10.22 11.46 6.19
N ALA A 294 9.74 11.62 4.95
CA ALA A 294 10.19 12.69 4.06
C ALA A 294 9.90 14.10 4.62
N ALA A 295 8.82 14.28 5.38
CA ALA A 295 8.48 15.55 6.04
C ALA A 295 9.36 15.84 7.28
N THR A 296 10.03 14.82 7.82
CA THR A 296 10.91 14.90 9.01
C THR A 296 12.37 14.66 8.65
N ALA A 297 12.81 15.16 7.48
CA ALA A 297 14.17 15.04 6.96
C ALA A 297 14.67 13.58 6.98
N ASP A 298 13.90 12.67 6.33
CA ASP A 298 14.10 11.23 6.30
C ASP A 298 14.22 10.59 7.70
N GLY A 299 13.48 11.18 8.69
CA GLY A 299 13.42 10.73 10.08
C GLY A 299 14.46 11.39 10.98
N SER A 300 15.45 12.11 10.47
CA SER A 300 16.51 12.71 11.29
C SER A 300 15.98 13.77 12.28
N ASP A 301 14.88 14.45 11.96
CA ASP A 301 14.24 15.40 12.88
C ASP A 301 13.55 14.71 14.09
N LEU A 302 13.36 13.39 14.04
CA LEU A 302 12.81 12.58 15.13
C LEU A 302 13.90 12.01 16.05
N ALA A 303 15.17 12.08 15.64
CA ALA A 303 16.29 11.62 16.44
C ALA A 303 16.51 12.52 17.67
N GLU A 304 17.28 12.03 18.65
CA GLU A 304 17.66 12.80 19.83
C GLU A 304 18.29 14.16 19.44
N GLY A 305 17.73 15.24 19.97
CA GLY A 305 18.12 16.61 19.63
C GLY A 305 17.54 17.15 18.30
N GLY A 306 16.78 16.36 17.59
CA GLY A 306 16.02 16.79 16.40
C GLY A 306 14.80 17.65 16.75
N LYS A 307 14.24 18.30 15.73
CA LYS A 307 13.11 19.24 15.90
C LYS A 307 11.86 18.58 16.53
N PHE A 308 11.66 17.29 16.28
CA PHE A 308 10.50 16.52 16.71
C PHE A 308 10.89 15.32 17.59
N ALA A 309 12.02 15.41 18.31
CA ALA A 309 12.52 14.32 19.16
C ALA A 309 11.52 13.84 20.25
N ASP A 310 10.62 14.74 20.71
CA ASP A 310 9.61 14.44 21.73
C ASP A 310 8.27 13.95 21.14
N LEU A 311 8.19 13.76 19.82
CA LEU A 311 6.99 13.32 19.15
C LEU A 311 6.86 11.80 19.21
N VAL A 312 5.73 11.31 19.70
CA VAL A 312 5.44 9.86 19.72
C VAL A 312 4.86 9.46 18.34
N VAL A 313 5.55 8.61 17.61
CA VAL A 313 5.13 8.22 16.26
C VAL A 313 4.85 6.72 16.18
N ALA A 314 3.71 6.36 15.60
CA ALA A 314 3.41 4.97 15.25
C ALA A 314 3.05 4.86 13.76
N GLY A 315 3.48 3.78 13.15
CA GLY A 315 3.16 3.44 11.77
C GLY A 315 2.15 2.30 11.64
N PHE A 316 1.83 1.99 10.40
CA PHE A 316 1.13 0.78 9.99
C PHE A 316 1.89 0.18 8.79
N ASP A 317 1.91 -1.15 8.66
CA ASP A 317 2.77 -1.92 7.75
C ASP A 317 4.22 -2.05 8.24
N ALA A 318 5.15 -2.53 7.41
CA ALA A 318 6.49 -2.90 7.85
C ALA A 318 7.57 -2.84 6.75
N GLY A 319 7.50 -1.86 5.84
CA GLY A 319 8.54 -1.67 4.82
C GLY A 319 9.90 -1.26 5.41
N SER A 320 10.98 -1.37 4.61
CA SER A 320 12.37 -1.19 5.06
C SER A 320 12.62 0.14 5.77
N ALA A 321 12.10 1.26 5.24
CA ALA A 321 12.28 2.59 5.85
C ALA A 321 11.62 2.67 7.24
N GLN A 322 10.44 2.07 7.38
CA GLN A 322 9.69 2.00 8.62
C GLN A 322 10.38 1.13 9.67
N LYS A 323 10.86 -0.06 9.28
CA LYS A 323 11.65 -0.92 10.16
C LYS A 323 12.90 -0.21 10.69
N ASN A 324 13.58 0.56 9.79
CA ASN A 324 14.72 1.35 10.22
C ASN A 324 14.31 2.43 11.23
N ALA A 325 13.21 3.15 11.00
CA ALA A 325 12.72 4.17 11.94
C ALA A 325 12.39 3.59 13.32
N VAL A 326 11.80 2.39 13.38
CA VAL A 326 11.56 1.65 14.63
C VAL A 326 12.87 1.26 15.30
N ARG A 327 13.83 0.67 14.57
CA ARG A 327 15.14 0.26 15.14
C ARG A 327 15.97 1.43 15.64
N GLN A 328 15.84 2.59 15.02
CA GLN A 328 16.51 3.83 15.47
C GLN A 328 15.81 4.51 16.66
N GLY A 329 14.63 4.00 17.07
CA GLY A 329 13.82 4.64 18.10
C GLY A 329 13.14 5.93 17.67
N TRP A 330 13.12 6.23 16.36
CA TRP A 330 12.40 7.37 15.79
C TRP A 330 10.88 7.17 15.84
N PHE A 331 10.48 5.92 15.67
CA PHE A 331 9.09 5.50 15.86
C PHE A 331 8.98 4.70 17.15
N TYR A 332 7.95 4.96 17.93
CA TYR A 332 7.59 4.20 19.12
C TYR A 332 7.28 2.74 18.76
N GLY A 333 6.71 2.53 17.58
CA GLY A 333 6.48 1.23 17.00
C GLY A 333 5.59 1.30 15.78
N SER A 334 5.08 0.16 15.37
CA SER A 334 4.17 0.05 14.24
C SER A 334 3.30 -1.21 14.35
N VAL A 335 2.21 -1.23 13.59
CA VAL A 335 1.36 -2.41 13.43
C VAL A 335 1.66 -3.05 12.09
N THR A 336 2.04 -4.33 12.07
CA THR A 336 2.20 -5.09 10.82
C THR A 336 1.02 -6.01 10.59
N GLN A 337 0.78 -6.36 9.33
CA GLN A 337 -0.22 -7.32 8.85
C GLN A 337 0.46 -8.67 8.53
N ASP A 338 -0.33 -9.63 8.03
CA ASP A 338 0.19 -10.83 7.38
C ASP A 338 -0.10 -10.78 5.87
N PRO A 339 0.71 -10.05 5.07
CA PRO A 339 0.47 -9.89 3.65
C PRO A 339 0.56 -11.21 2.87
N TYR A 340 1.39 -12.17 3.32
CA TYR A 340 1.46 -13.49 2.71
C TYR A 340 0.11 -14.21 2.84
N GLN A 341 -0.47 -14.24 4.06
CA GLN A 341 -1.77 -14.87 4.28
C GLN A 341 -2.91 -14.13 3.55
N ILE A 342 -2.85 -12.81 3.45
CA ILE A 342 -3.82 -12.04 2.65
C ILE A 342 -3.84 -12.55 1.21
N GLY A 343 -2.67 -12.65 0.57
CA GLY A 343 -2.56 -13.13 -0.81
C GLY A 343 -2.94 -14.61 -0.96
N TYR A 344 -2.46 -15.47 -0.06
CA TYR A 344 -2.77 -16.90 -0.08
C TYR A 344 -4.28 -17.15 0.06
N LYS A 345 -4.91 -16.52 1.05
CA LYS A 345 -6.35 -16.68 1.32
C LYS A 345 -7.22 -16.08 0.22
N ALA A 346 -6.80 -15.00 -0.42
CA ALA A 346 -7.52 -14.43 -1.57
C ALA A 346 -7.69 -15.47 -2.68
N VAL A 347 -6.62 -16.17 -3.06
CA VAL A 347 -6.65 -17.20 -4.11
C VAL A 347 -7.36 -18.47 -3.62
N GLU A 348 -7.07 -18.96 -2.41
CA GLU A 348 -7.74 -20.12 -1.82
C GLU A 348 -9.26 -19.95 -1.84
N MET A 349 -9.74 -18.79 -1.36
CA MET A 349 -11.18 -18.50 -1.28
C MET A 349 -11.80 -18.32 -2.67
N ALA A 350 -11.06 -17.70 -3.62
CA ALA A 350 -11.52 -17.54 -4.99
C ALA A 350 -11.71 -18.91 -5.68
N VAL A 351 -10.80 -19.85 -5.46
CA VAL A 351 -10.92 -21.23 -5.95
C VAL A 351 -12.15 -21.92 -5.35
N LYS A 352 -12.36 -21.81 -4.04
CA LYS A 352 -13.53 -22.39 -3.35
C LYS A 352 -14.83 -21.80 -3.88
N ALA A 353 -14.91 -20.47 -3.98
CA ALA A 353 -16.09 -19.77 -4.48
C ALA A 353 -16.40 -20.14 -5.95
N ALA A 354 -15.36 -20.27 -6.81
CA ALA A 354 -15.52 -20.72 -8.19
C ALA A 354 -16.06 -22.15 -8.31
N LYS A 355 -15.78 -23.01 -7.32
CA LYS A 355 -16.33 -24.37 -7.22
C LYS A 355 -17.72 -24.42 -6.60
N GLY A 356 -18.27 -23.29 -6.18
CA GLY A 356 -19.56 -23.21 -5.49
C GLY A 356 -19.50 -23.61 -4.01
N GLU A 357 -18.31 -23.70 -3.43
CA GLU A 357 -18.11 -23.96 -2.01
C GLU A 357 -18.39 -22.69 -1.20
N ALA A 358 -18.88 -22.85 0.02
CA ALA A 358 -19.12 -21.72 0.94
C ALA A 358 -17.78 -21.12 1.39
N VAL A 359 -17.71 -19.79 1.40
CA VAL A 359 -16.61 -19.00 1.93
C VAL A 359 -17.13 -17.99 2.93
N SER A 360 -16.29 -17.53 3.82
CA SER A 360 -16.59 -16.48 4.81
C SER A 360 -15.37 -15.58 4.97
N ASP A 361 -15.56 -14.40 5.52
CA ASP A 361 -14.49 -13.47 5.81
C ASP A 361 -13.39 -14.12 6.66
N VAL A 362 -12.15 -13.78 6.35
CA VAL A 362 -10.96 -14.25 7.06
C VAL A 362 -10.18 -13.05 7.54
N ASP A 363 -10.09 -12.91 8.87
CA ASP A 363 -9.13 -12.00 9.49
C ASP A 363 -7.74 -12.66 9.48
N THR A 364 -6.81 -12.06 8.75
CA THR A 364 -5.42 -12.54 8.67
C THR A 364 -4.55 -12.07 9.84
N GLY A 365 -5.13 -11.25 10.74
CA GLY A 365 -4.48 -10.77 11.94
C GLY A 365 -3.57 -9.56 11.73
N ALA A 366 -3.12 -9.03 12.86
CA ALA A 366 -2.13 -7.96 12.93
C ALA A 366 -1.30 -8.09 14.22
N GLN A 367 -0.08 -7.54 14.22
CA GLN A 367 0.82 -7.55 15.37
C GLN A 367 1.45 -6.17 15.55
N TRP A 368 1.58 -5.74 16.82
CA TRP A 368 2.42 -4.61 17.15
C TRP A 368 3.88 -5.04 17.15
N TYR A 369 4.73 -4.21 16.58
CA TYR A 369 6.17 -4.34 16.72
C TYR A 369 6.83 -3.01 17.08
N ASP A 370 7.90 -3.09 17.86
CA ASP A 370 8.74 -1.99 18.26
C ASP A 370 10.22 -2.45 18.34
N ALA A 371 11.11 -1.58 18.81
CA ALA A 371 12.54 -1.89 18.88
C ALA A 371 12.87 -3.11 19.78
N SER A 372 11.97 -3.49 20.69
CA SER A 372 12.19 -4.60 21.61
C SER A 372 11.86 -5.98 21.02
N ASN A 373 10.98 -6.04 19.99
CA ASN A 373 10.47 -7.30 19.46
C ASN A 373 10.55 -7.44 17.93
N ILE A 374 11.03 -6.42 17.21
CA ILE A 374 11.09 -6.44 15.73
C ILE A 374 11.92 -7.61 15.16
N ASP A 375 12.88 -8.11 15.93
CA ASP A 375 13.74 -9.23 15.54
C ASP A 375 13.28 -10.57 16.13
N ASP A 376 12.13 -10.62 16.84
CA ASP A 376 11.53 -11.85 17.32
C ASP A 376 11.07 -12.71 16.14
N GLU A 377 11.23 -14.04 16.24
CA GLU A 377 10.94 -14.99 15.16
C GLU A 377 9.53 -14.81 14.55
N MET A 378 8.52 -14.57 15.39
CA MET A 378 7.14 -14.38 14.94
C MET A 378 6.95 -13.06 14.19
N ILE A 379 7.57 -11.98 14.67
CA ILE A 379 7.48 -10.66 14.02
C ILE A 379 8.30 -10.63 12.74
N ALA A 380 9.49 -11.25 12.75
CA ALA A 380 10.37 -11.32 11.58
C ALA A 380 9.72 -11.98 10.36
N LEU A 381 8.72 -12.85 10.57
CA LEU A 381 7.94 -13.47 9.48
C LEU A 381 6.88 -12.51 8.88
N LEU A 382 6.49 -11.47 9.60
CA LEU A 382 5.44 -10.53 9.22
C LEU A 382 5.98 -9.21 8.66
N VAL A 383 7.27 -8.93 8.87
CA VAL A 383 7.93 -7.73 8.36
C VAL A 383 8.72 -8.06 7.09
N TYR A 384 8.67 -7.19 6.10
CA TYR A 384 9.19 -7.45 4.76
C TYR A 384 10.20 -6.38 4.30
N ASP A 385 10.99 -6.70 3.28
CA ASP A 385 12.00 -5.81 2.66
C ASP A 385 11.71 -5.60 1.18
#